data_6ddc23082f28485ba7baf051d5b4f9db
#
_entry.id   6ddc23082f28485ba7baf051d5b4f9db
#
_cell.length_a   1.000
_cell.length_b   1.000
_cell.length_c   1.000
_cell.angle_alpha   90.00
_cell.angle_beta   90.00
_cell.angle_gamma   90.00
#
_symmetry.space_group_name_H-M   'P 1'
#
loop_
_entity.id
_entity.type
_entity.pdbx_description
1 polymer ?
#
loop_
_entity_poly.entity_id
_entity_poly.type
_entity_poly.pdbx_seq_one_letter_code
_entity_poly.pdbx_strand_id
1 'polypeptide(L)'
;MKKYTVAVLGATGAVGQEMINLLEERNFPVGKLVPLASARSVGKTIKFNGEDVAIELACDEAFEGIDIVLGAAENDIAEKFAPAIVKAGAVFVDNSSAFRLRDDVPLVVPEVNPEDVKWNKGIISNPNCSTIITVTAVNALNKLSPIKSMVASTYQAVSGAGVAGMAELKNQLEDLMAGKPAEVKTFAYQIAYNLIPQIGGEQVDGYTSEEMKLHFEGRKIMHLPEMNVSCTCVRVPVMRSHSISVQLKFDRPVSVEEAREILKDAPGVKLVDDLANKQYPMPLETTGQDLVFVGRIRPDLTDPNGLCLWCCGDQVRKGAALNCIQIAELLTK
;
A
#
# COMPACT_ATOMS: atom_id res chain seq x y z
N MET A 1 -8.22 -13.60 -25.70
CA MET A 1 -8.46 -12.88 -24.44
C MET A 1 -8.79 -11.43 -24.78
N LYS A 2 -9.78 -10.81 -24.15
CA LYS A 2 -10.10 -9.37 -24.36
C LYS A 2 -8.86 -8.57 -23.96
N LYS A 3 -8.48 -7.58 -24.75
CA LYS A 3 -7.46 -6.59 -24.40
C LYS A 3 -8.13 -5.29 -23.95
N TYR A 4 -7.51 -4.61 -23.00
CA TYR A 4 -8.05 -3.41 -22.37
C TYR A 4 -7.21 -2.18 -22.72
N THR A 5 -7.87 -1.04 -22.87
CA THR A 5 -7.20 0.26 -22.87
C THR A 5 -7.03 0.70 -21.43
N VAL A 6 -5.80 0.82 -20.97
CA VAL A 6 -5.44 1.14 -19.58
C VAL A 6 -4.77 2.50 -19.52
N ALA A 7 -5.32 3.42 -18.74
CA ALA A 7 -4.64 4.68 -18.43
C ALA A 7 -3.98 4.63 -17.07
N VAL A 8 -2.83 5.30 -16.92
CA VAL A 8 -2.15 5.51 -15.63
C VAL A 8 -2.11 7.02 -15.36
N LEU A 9 -2.96 7.49 -14.46
CA LEU A 9 -3.01 8.89 -14.03
C LEU A 9 -1.94 9.15 -12.98
N GLY A 10 -0.98 10.05 -13.26
CA GLY A 10 0.21 10.23 -12.45
C GLY A 10 1.37 9.31 -12.86
N ALA A 11 1.45 8.96 -14.14
CA ALA A 11 2.39 8.00 -14.72
C ALA A 11 3.88 8.27 -14.45
N THR A 12 4.26 9.51 -14.15
CA THR A 12 5.66 9.91 -13.89
C THR A 12 6.09 9.79 -12.43
N GLY A 13 5.16 9.55 -11.51
CA GLY A 13 5.44 9.32 -10.10
C GLY A 13 6.00 7.92 -9.81
N ALA A 14 6.57 7.71 -8.63
CA ALA A 14 7.15 6.41 -8.24
C ALA A 14 6.12 5.27 -8.33
N VAL A 15 4.90 5.49 -7.84
CA VAL A 15 3.82 4.49 -7.88
C VAL A 15 3.32 4.28 -9.30
N GLY A 16 3.15 5.36 -10.10
CA GLY A 16 2.72 5.26 -11.51
C GLY A 16 3.72 4.49 -12.38
N GLN A 17 5.01 4.72 -12.20
CA GLN A 17 6.07 3.95 -12.86
C GLN A 17 6.02 2.47 -12.47
N GLU A 18 5.87 2.18 -11.18
CA GLU A 18 5.75 0.81 -10.70
C GLU A 18 4.48 0.12 -11.23
N MET A 19 3.35 0.84 -11.35
CA MET A 19 2.13 0.31 -11.97
C MET A 19 2.39 -0.11 -13.43
N ILE A 20 3.08 0.72 -14.22
CA ILE A 20 3.41 0.43 -15.61
C ILE A 20 4.32 -0.78 -15.72
N ASN A 21 5.35 -0.85 -14.89
CA ASN A 21 6.25 -2.01 -14.83
C ASN A 21 5.49 -3.30 -14.46
N LEU A 22 4.57 -3.23 -13.51
CA LEU A 22 3.77 -4.38 -13.07
C LEU A 22 2.74 -4.84 -14.10
N LEU A 23 2.16 -3.93 -14.89
CA LEU A 23 1.30 -4.32 -16.03
C LEU A 23 2.07 -5.22 -17.01
N GLU A 24 3.33 -4.89 -17.27
CA GLU A 24 4.22 -5.68 -18.15
C GLU A 24 4.64 -6.99 -17.48
N GLU A 25 5.20 -6.92 -16.26
CA GLU A 25 5.71 -8.06 -15.50
C GLU A 25 4.65 -9.14 -15.27
N ARG A 26 3.40 -8.74 -15.00
CA ARG A 26 2.28 -9.64 -14.76
C ARG A 26 1.51 -10.04 -16.02
N ASN A 27 1.98 -9.60 -17.19
CA ASN A 27 1.31 -9.87 -18.46
C ASN A 27 -0.17 -9.47 -18.44
N PHE A 28 -0.49 -8.32 -17.81
CA PHE A 28 -1.86 -7.81 -17.83
C PHE A 28 -2.30 -7.59 -19.29
N PRO A 29 -3.55 -7.92 -19.68
CA PRO A 29 -3.98 -7.91 -21.08
C PRO A 29 -4.19 -6.46 -21.60
N VAL A 30 -3.12 -5.66 -21.62
CA VAL A 30 -3.12 -4.30 -22.16
C VAL A 30 -3.17 -4.35 -23.69
N GLY A 31 -4.17 -3.70 -24.26
CA GLY A 31 -4.26 -3.43 -25.70
C GLY A 31 -3.63 -2.10 -26.08
N LYS A 32 -3.86 -1.07 -25.25
CA LYS A 32 -3.25 0.25 -25.36
C LYS A 32 -2.95 0.79 -23.96
N LEU A 33 -1.72 1.26 -23.73
CA LEU A 33 -1.35 2.02 -22.55
C LEU A 33 -1.46 3.52 -22.84
N VAL A 34 -2.08 4.27 -21.91
CA VAL A 34 -2.22 5.74 -21.98
C VAL A 34 -1.62 6.34 -20.70
N PRO A 35 -0.33 6.70 -20.68
CA PRO A 35 0.30 7.33 -19.52
C PRO A 35 -0.10 8.80 -19.47
N LEU A 36 -0.82 9.20 -18.40
CA LEU A 36 -1.34 10.55 -18.19
C LEU A 36 -0.54 11.28 -17.11
N ALA A 37 -0.15 12.53 -17.41
CA ALA A 37 0.55 13.39 -16.46
C ALA A 37 0.22 14.88 -16.68
N SER A 38 0.83 15.75 -15.85
CA SER A 38 0.72 17.20 -15.99
C SER A 38 1.46 17.71 -17.24
N ALA A 39 1.14 18.92 -17.70
CA ALA A 39 1.74 19.56 -18.87
C ALA A 39 3.29 19.56 -18.86
N ARG A 40 3.93 19.56 -17.69
CA ARG A 40 5.40 19.52 -17.55
C ARG A 40 6.03 18.22 -18.07
N SER A 41 5.25 17.17 -18.22
CA SER A 41 5.73 15.85 -18.62
C SER A 41 5.31 15.46 -20.04
N VAL A 42 4.42 16.23 -20.66
CA VAL A 42 4.00 16.02 -22.06
C VAL A 42 5.21 16.13 -23.00
N GLY A 43 5.28 15.22 -23.96
CA GLY A 43 6.39 15.14 -24.92
C GLY A 43 7.54 14.24 -24.45
N LYS A 44 7.51 13.74 -23.21
CA LYS A 44 8.39 12.66 -22.74
C LYS A 44 7.75 11.32 -23.06
N THR A 45 8.54 10.26 -22.98
CA THR A 45 8.06 8.88 -23.18
C THR A 45 8.31 8.02 -21.95
N ILE A 46 7.56 6.93 -21.87
CA ILE A 46 7.73 5.85 -20.89
C ILE A 46 7.89 4.55 -21.69
N LYS A 47 8.81 3.68 -21.23
CA LYS A 47 8.96 2.34 -21.82
C LYS A 47 7.82 1.44 -21.37
N PHE A 48 7.22 0.72 -22.33
CA PHE A 48 6.24 -0.33 -22.08
C PHE A 48 6.32 -1.40 -23.16
N ASN A 49 6.50 -2.67 -22.81
CA ASN A 49 6.71 -3.79 -23.74
C ASN A 49 7.82 -3.52 -24.77
N GLY A 50 8.87 -2.83 -24.37
CA GLY A 50 10.00 -2.48 -25.24
C GLY A 50 9.78 -1.26 -26.15
N GLU A 51 8.59 -0.69 -26.20
CA GLU A 51 8.24 0.49 -26.99
C GLU A 51 8.25 1.77 -26.16
N ASP A 52 8.50 2.90 -26.83
CA ASP A 52 8.39 4.23 -26.22
C ASP A 52 6.96 4.75 -26.38
N VAL A 53 6.21 4.82 -25.27
CA VAL A 53 4.84 5.32 -25.21
C VAL A 53 4.86 6.79 -24.79
N ALA A 54 4.27 7.67 -25.59
CA ALA A 54 4.21 9.09 -25.29
C ALA A 54 3.32 9.39 -24.08
N ILE A 55 3.78 10.31 -23.22
CA ILE A 55 3.00 10.83 -22.09
C ILE A 55 2.02 11.87 -22.63
N GLU A 56 0.73 11.65 -22.32
CA GLU A 56 -0.35 12.55 -22.70
C GLU A 56 -0.73 13.49 -21.54
N LEU A 57 -1.38 14.61 -21.88
CA LEU A 57 -1.91 15.54 -20.88
C LEU A 57 -3.13 14.93 -20.20
N ALA A 58 -3.17 14.94 -18.86
CA ALA A 58 -4.37 14.61 -18.13
C ALA A 58 -5.42 15.73 -18.29
N CYS A 59 -6.50 15.41 -19.01
CA CYS A 59 -7.68 16.25 -19.19
C CYS A 59 -8.93 15.35 -19.27
N ASP A 60 -10.12 15.93 -19.20
CA ASP A 60 -11.36 15.15 -19.15
C ASP A 60 -11.56 14.29 -20.42
N GLU A 61 -11.18 14.78 -21.56
CA GLU A 61 -11.29 14.10 -22.86
C GLU A 61 -10.33 12.91 -22.99
N ALA A 62 -9.22 12.92 -22.21
CA ALA A 62 -8.23 11.85 -22.25
C ALA A 62 -8.75 10.51 -21.72
N PHE A 63 -9.92 10.49 -21.06
CA PHE A 63 -10.53 9.28 -20.53
C PHE A 63 -11.51 8.60 -21.51
N GLU A 64 -11.80 9.21 -22.65
CA GLU A 64 -12.68 8.61 -23.65
C GLU A 64 -12.08 7.33 -24.24
N GLY A 65 -12.87 6.25 -24.22
CA GLY A 65 -12.43 4.94 -24.73
C GLY A 65 -11.41 4.19 -23.83
N ILE A 66 -11.21 4.65 -22.60
CA ILE A 66 -10.46 3.93 -21.59
C ILE A 66 -11.35 2.88 -20.90
N ASP A 67 -10.86 1.66 -20.68
CA ASP A 67 -11.57 0.65 -19.90
C ASP A 67 -11.24 0.77 -18.39
N ILE A 68 -9.97 0.99 -18.05
CA ILE A 68 -9.47 1.02 -16.66
C ILE A 68 -8.50 2.20 -16.49
N VAL A 69 -8.71 3.00 -15.45
CA VAL A 69 -7.78 4.04 -15.03
C VAL A 69 -7.13 3.64 -13.71
N LEU A 70 -5.81 3.56 -13.69
CA LEU A 70 -5.01 3.35 -12.48
C LEU A 70 -4.56 4.72 -11.95
N GLY A 71 -5.00 5.09 -10.75
CA GLY A 71 -4.69 6.37 -10.12
C GLY A 71 -3.44 6.31 -9.26
N ALA A 72 -2.44 7.11 -9.61
CA ALA A 72 -1.21 7.31 -8.85
C ALA A 72 -0.96 8.81 -8.60
N ALA A 73 -2.03 9.58 -8.48
CA ALA A 73 -2.01 11.03 -8.25
C ALA A 73 -2.50 11.38 -6.84
N GLU A 74 -2.36 12.64 -6.45
CA GLU A 74 -2.83 13.16 -5.16
C GLU A 74 -4.36 13.31 -5.14
N ASN A 75 -4.93 13.50 -3.94
CA ASN A 75 -6.37 13.54 -3.70
C ASN A 75 -7.12 14.54 -4.60
N ASP A 76 -6.60 15.77 -4.70
CA ASP A 76 -7.22 16.84 -5.49
C ASP A 76 -7.31 16.49 -6.99
N ILE A 77 -6.32 15.80 -7.51
CA ILE A 77 -6.29 15.32 -8.90
C ILE A 77 -7.25 14.15 -9.08
N ALA A 78 -7.29 13.21 -8.11
CA ALA A 78 -8.22 12.10 -8.14
C ALA A 78 -9.68 12.59 -8.09
N GLU A 79 -10.01 13.49 -7.17
CA GLU A 79 -11.34 14.11 -7.04
C GLU A 79 -11.76 14.88 -8.30
N LYS A 80 -10.81 15.61 -8.89
CA LYS A 80 -11.04 16.39 -10.10
C LYS A 80 -11.45 15.51 -11.28
N PHE A 81 -10.75 14.41 -11.52
CA PHE A 81 -10.93 13.60 -12.72
C PHE A 81 -11.90 12.43 -12.53
N ALA A 82 -12.22 12.01 -11.32
CA ALA A 82 -13.14 10.90 -11.07
C ALA A 82 -14.49 11.04 -11.78
N PRO A 83 -15.16 12.23 -11.83
CA PRO A 83 -16.41 12.39 -12.57
C PRO A 83 -16.27 12.14 -14.07
N ALA A 84 -15.18 12.62 -14.69
CA ALA A 84 -14.92 12.44 -16.12
C ALA A 84 -14.62 10.97 -16.44
N ILE A 85 -13.83 10.29 -15.61
CA ILE A 85 -13.48 8.87 -15.73
C ILE A 85 -14.75 8.01 -15.69
N VAL A 86 -15.60 8.20 -14.67
CA VAL A 86 -16.86 7.45 -14.51
C VAL A 86 -17.82 7.75 -15.64
N LYS A 87 -17.93 9.00 -16.08
CA LYS A 87 -18.77 9.41 -17.22
C LYS A 87 -18.32 8.76 -18.53
N ALA A 88 -17.02 8.58 -18.72
CA ALA A 88 -16.46 7.87 -19.87
C ALA A 88 -16.71 6.35 -19.86
N GLY A 89 -17.24 5.81 -18.75
CA GLY A 89 -17.52 4.38 -18.57
C GLY A 89 -16.31 3.55 -18.12
N ALA A 90 -15.20 4.19 -17.79
CA ALA A 90 -14.02 3.53 -17.25
C ALA A 90 -14.19 3.20 -15.76
N VAL A 91 -13.49 2.15 -15.28
CA VAL A 91 -13.35 1.89 -13.85
C VAL A 91 -12.06 2.54 -13.34
N PHE A 92 -12.21 3.39 -12.34
CA PHE A 92 -11.11 4.09 -11.67
C PHE A 92 -10.64 3.31 -10.45
N VAL A 93 -9.44 2.71 -10.49
CA VAL A 93 -8.76 2.11 -9.34
C VAL A 93 -7.82 3.16 -8.76
N ASP A 94 -8.27 3.83 -7.69
CA ASP A 94 -7.61 5.00 -7.12
C ASP A 94 -6.74 4.68 -5.91
N ASN A 95 -5.46 5.07 -5.97
CA ASN A 95 -4.51 4.89 -4.85
C ASN A 95 -4.48 6.08 -3.88
N SER A 96 -5.17 7.18 -4.17
CA SER A 96 -5.28 8.32 -3.25
C SER A 96 -6.13 7.97 -2.02
N SER A 97 -6.23 8.87 -1.06
CA SER A 97 -7.13 8.68 0.08
C SER A 97 -8.52 9.31 -0.11
N ALA A 98 -8.78 9.92 -1.27
CA ALA A 98 -9.97 10.73 -1.53
C ALA A 98 -11.30 9.97 -1.33
N PHE A 99 -11.33 8.69 -1.71
CA PHE A 99 -12.58 7.92 -1.74
C PHE A 99 -12.65 6.77 -0.75
N ARG A 100 -11.57 6.47 -0.01
CA ARG A 100 -11.41 5.25 0.80
C ARG A 100 -12.50 5.03 1.84
N LEU A 101 -12.96 6.11 2.49
CA LEU A 101 -13.96 6.02 3.56
C LEU A 101 -15.40 6.29 3.10
N ARG A 102 -15.62 6.48 1.80
CA ARG A 102 -16.97 6.62 1.24
C ARG A 102 -17.69 5.27 1.26
N ASP A 103 -18.92 5.26 1.73
CA ASP A 103 -19.75 4.02 1.82
C ASP A 103 -20.13 3.47 0.43
N ASP A 104 -20.18 4.31 -0.58
CA ASP A 104 -20.54 3.96 -1.96
C ASP A 104 -19.32 3.55 -2.82
N VAL A 105 -18.12 3.49 -2.23
CA VAL A 105 -16.86 3.10 -2.90
C VAL A 105 -16.22 1.92 -2.17
N PRO A 106 -15.98 0.78 -2.86
CA PRO A 106 -15.27 -0.34 -2.26
C PRO A 106 -13.81 0.00 -2.00
N LEU A 107 -13.31 -0.47 -0.87
CA LEU A 107 -11.91 -0.38 -0.43
C LEU A 107 -11.33 -1.79 -0.41
N VAL A 108 -10.42 -2.12 -1.35
CA VAL A 108 -10.13 -3.51 -1.66
C VAL A 108 -8.68 -3.90 -1.45
N VAL A 109 -8.48 -5.02 -0.75
CA VAL A 109 -7.25 -5.81 -0.74
C VAL A 109 -7.59 -7.21 -1.28
N PRO A 110 -7.13 -7.59 -2.47
CA PRO A 110 -7.54 -8.82 -3.15
C PRO A 110 -7.39 -10.11 -2.34
N GLU A 111 -6.44 -10.17 -1.41
CA GLU A 111 -6.25 -11.32 -0.51
C GLU A 111 -7.21 -11.35 0.68
N VAL A 112 -7.96 -10.25 0.90
CA VAL A 112 -8.84 -10.08 2.08
C VAL A 112 -10.30 -10.05 1.67
N ASN A 113 -10.68 -9.11 0.80
CA ASN A 113 -12.08 -8.85 0.40
C ASN A 113 -12.26 -8.72 -1.12
N PRO A 114 -11.82 -9.69 -1.95
CA PRO A 114 -11.88 -9.59 -3.41
C PRO A 114 -13.29 -9.40 -3.95
N GLU A 115 -14.32 -9.90 -3.24
CA GLU A 115 -15.71 -9.83 -3.65
C GLU A 115 -16.25 -8.38 -3.68
N ASP A 116 -15.62 -7.48 -2.92
CA ASP A 116 -16.05 -6.09 -2.83
C ASP A 116 -15.91 -5.32 -4.15
N VAL A 117 -15.06 -5.78 -5.08
CA VAL A 117 -14.99 -5.19 -6.42
C VAL A 117 -16.33 -5.23 -7.18
N LYS A 118 -17.22 -6.18 -6.83
CA LYS A 118 -18.46 -6.41 -7.57
C LYS A 118 -19.51 -5.31 -7.39
N TRP A 119 -19.46 -4.58 -6.28
CA TRP A 119 -20.44 -3.52 -6.03
C TRP A 119 -19.93 -2.12 -6.33
N ASN A 120 -18.77 -1.98 -7.01
CA ASN A 120 -18.26 -0.67 -7.42
C ASN A 120 -19.25 0.04 -8.38
N LYS A 121 -19.23 1.36 -8.33
CA LYS A 121 -20.00 2.25 -9.20
C LYS A 121 -19.09 3.08 -10.10
N GLY A 122 -18.01 2.44 -10.59
CA GLY A 122 -17.00 3.09 -11.45
C GLY A 122 -15.76 3.58 -10.68
N ILE A 123 -15.75 3.51 -9.34
CA ILE A 123 -14.57 3.83 -8.53
C ILE A 123 -14.32 2.67 -7.56
N ILE A 124 -13.04 2.28 -7.43
CA ILE A 124 -12.55 1.33 -6.42
C ILE A 124 -11.33 1.98 -5.75
N SER A 125 -11.34 2.05 -4.44
CA SER A 125 -10.21 2.61 -3.70
C SER A 125 -9.17 1.55 -3.35
N ASN A 126 -7.91 1.90 -3.54
CA ASN A 126 -6.75 1.17 -3.04
C ASN A 126 -6.39 1.71 -1.66
N PRO A 127 -6.23 0.85 -0.64
CA PRO A 127 -5.99 1.30 0.73
C PRO A 127 -4.61 1.94 0.95
N ASN A 128 -4.41 2.43 2.17
CA ASN A 128 -3.11 2.87 2.66
C ASN A 128 -2.09 1.72 2.68
N CYS A 129 -0.83 2.02 2.40
CA CYS A 129 0.23 1.03 2.29
C CYS A 129 0.44 0.20 3.57
N SER A 130 0.48 0.84 4.73
CA SER A 130 0.62 0.14 6.02
C SER A 130 -0.62 -0.69 6.32
N THR A 131 -1.81 -0.20 5.95
CA THR A 131 -3.07 -0.95 6.07
C THR A 131 -3.04 -2.21 5.22
N ILE A 132 -2.69 -2.10 3.92
CA ILE A 132 -2.61 -3.26 3.01
C ILE A 132 -1.68 -4.33 3.59
N ILE A 133 -0.46 -3.95 3.98
CA ILE A 133 0.54 -4.87 4.52
C ILE A 133 0.01 -5.54 5.79
N THR A 134 -0.59 -4.76 6.70
CA THR A 134 -1.09 -5.28 7.98
C THR A 134 -2.27 -6.25 7.78
N VAL A 135 -3.30 -5.85 7.02
CA VAL A 135 -4.49 -6.71 6.85
C VAL A 135 -4.18 -7.97 6.04
N THR A 136 -3.26 -7.89 5.07
CA THR A 136 -2.76 -9.09 4.35
C THR A 136 -2.08 -10.06 5.32
N ALA A 137 -1.24 -9.55 6.23
CA ALA A 137 -0.52 -10.37 7.21
C ALA A 137 -1.45 -11.07 8.20
N VAL A 138 -2.56 -10.43 8.61
CA VAL A 138 -3.40 -10.93 9.71
C VAL A 138 -4.71 -11.59 9.27
N ASN A 139 -5.13 -11.43 8.00
CA ASN A 139 -6.44 -11.92 7.53
C ASN A 139 -6.64 -13.43 7.71
N ALA A 140 -5.61 -14.23 7.45
CA ALA A 140 -5.70 -15.69 7.64
C ALA A 140 -5.93 -16.06 9.10
N LEU A 141 -5.35 -15.31 10.05
CA LEU A 141 -5.53 -15.52 11.48
C LEU A 141 -6.98 -15.24 11.94
N ASN A 142 -7.63 -14.25 11.31
CA ASN A 142 -9.04 -13.95 11.59
C ASN A 142 -9.98 -15.13 11.27
N LYS A 143 -9.56 -16.03 10.37
CA LYS A 143 -10.32 -17.26 10.07
C LYS A 143 -10.24 -18.32 11.16
N LEU A 144 -9.19 -18.30 12.00
CA LEU A 144 -9.05 -19.19 13.15
C LEU A 144 -9.96 -18.75 14.31
N SER A 145 -9.95 -17.45 14.57
CA SER A 145 -10.78 -16.81 15.59
C SER A 145 -10.95 -15.33 15.24
N PRO A 146 -12.15 -14.75 15.40
CA PRO A 146 -12.36 -13.33 15.12
C PRO A 146 -11.41 -12.42 15.90
N ILE A 147 -10.77 -11.48 15.19
CA ILE A 147 -9.90 -10.48 15.80
C ILE A 147 -10.78 -9.42 16.49
N LYS A 148 -10.61 -9.24 17.78
CA LYS A 148 -11.33 -8.25 18.61
C LYS A 148 -10.58 -6.92 18.71
N SER A 149 -9.25 -6.99 18.80
CA SER A 149 -8.44 -5.77 18.78
C SER A 149 -7.09 -5.99 18.14
N MET A 150 -6.53 -4.91 17.63
CA MET A 150 -5.22 -4.83 17.02
C MET A 150 -4.50 -3.59 17.53
N VAL A 151 -3.30 -3.78 18.08
CA VAL A 151 -2.35 -2.69 18.35
C VAL A 151 -1.19 -2.84 17.38
N ALA A 152 -0.92 -1.79 16.60
CA ALA A 152 0.12 -1.81 15.59
C ALA A 152 1.12 -0.67 15.83
N SER A 153 2.41 -0.97 15.68
CA SER A 153 3.47 0.03 15.60
C SER A 153 4.18 -0.14 14.26
N THR A 154 4.13 0.89 13.42
CA THR A 154 4.73 0.85 12.10
C THR A 154 6.11 1.47 12.09
N TYR A 155 7.01 0.89 11.31
CA TYR A 155 8.35 1.39 11.01
C TYR A 155 8.39 1.65 9.51
N GLN A 156 8.01 2.89 9.12
CA GLN A 156 7.76 3.22 7.72
C GLN A 156 8.99 3.81 7.04
N ALA A 157 9.40 3.18 5.95
CA ALA A 157 10.51 3.60 5.11
C ALA A 157 10.27 4.99 4.47
N VAL A 158 11.35 5.71 4.18
CA VAL A 158 11.31 7.06 3.60
C VAL A 158 10.67 7.12 2.21
N SER A 159 10.66 6.03 1.46
CA SER A 159 9.99 5.91 0.16
C SER A 159 8.47 6.10 0.23
N GLY A 160 7.86 5.98 1.42
CA GLY A 160 6.47 6.38 1.65
C GLY A 160 6.21 7.88 1.47
N ALA A 161 7.27 8.71 1.52
CA ALA A 161 7.25 10.13 1.14
C ALA A 161 7.72 10.34 -0.33
N GLY A 162 7.67 9.30 -1.15
CA GLY A 162 8.02 9.35 -2.57
C GLY A 162 9.52 9.51 -2.84
N VAL A 163 9.83 9.93 -4.08
CA VAL A 163 11.22 10.13 -4.54
C VAL A 163 11.97 11.16 -3.69
N ALA A 164 11.26 12.19 -3.22
CA ALA A 164 11.84 13.26 -2.40
C ALA A 164 12.35 12.72 -1.06
N GLY A 165 11.58 11.86 -0.38
CA GLY A 165 11.99 11.25 0.89
C GLY A 165 13.21 10.34 0.75
N MET A 166 13.28 9.55 -0.33
CA MET A 166 14.45 8.71 -0.62
C MET A 166 15.70 9.56 -0.92
N ALA A 167 15.55 10.60 -1.72
CA ALA A 167 16.65 11.51 -2.03
C ALA A 167 17.17 12.23 -0.78
N GLU A 168 16.26 12.68 0.10
CA GLU A 168 16.64 13.37 1.33
C GLU A 168 17.45 12.47 2.26
N LEU A 169 17.00 11.21 2.52
CA LEU A 169 17.78 10.29 3.34
C LEU A 169 19.19 10.06 2.76
N LYS A 170 19.27 9.84 1.44
CA LYS A 170 20.54 9.62 0.77
C LYS A 170 21.47 10.84 0.91
N ASN A 171 20.97 12.03 0.60
CA ASN A 171 21.73 13.27 0.67
C ASN A 171 22.18 13.59 2.11
N GLN A 172 21.32 13.40 3.10
CA GLN A 172 21.67 13.59 4.51
C GLN A 172 22.80 12.64 4.95
N LEU A 173 22.77 11.37 4.53
CA LEU A 173 23.87 10.43 4.82
C LEU A 173 25.18 10.86 4.17
N GLU A 174 25.15 11.28 2.91
CA GLU A 174 26.33 11.77 2.19
C GLU A 174 26.91 13.04 2.86
N ASP A 175 26.08 14.00 3.23
CA ASP A 175 26.49 15.23 3.90
C ASP A 175 27.11 14.94 5.28
N LEU A 176 26.47 14.14 6.09
CA LEU A 176 26.98 13.77 7.42
C LEU A 176 28.32 13.02 7.33
N MET A 177 28.48 12.12 6.36
CA MET A 177 29.75 11.44 6.12
C MET A 177 30.85 12.39 5.66
N ALA A 178 30.50 13.48 4.98
CA ALA A 178 31.42 14.53 4.56
C ALA A 178 31.68 15.58 5.66
N GLY A 179 31.13 15.38 6.87
CA GLY A 179 31.26 16.35 7.99
C GLY A 179 30.43 17.61 7.82
N LYS A 180 29.43 17.59 6.94
CA LYS A 180 28.50 18.70 6.71
C LYS A 180 27.20 18.52 7.51
N PRO A 181 26.47 19.60 7.81
CA PRO A 181 25.15 19.49 8.41
C PRO A 181 24.15 18.87 7.42
N ALA A 182 23.26 18.01 7.92
CA ALA A 182 22.18 17.44 7.13
C ALA A 182 21.13 18.50 6.76
N GLU A 183 20.77 18.59 5.50
CA GLU A 183 19.69 19.47 5.04
C GLU A 183 18.33 18.79 5.22
N VAL A 184 17.36 19.50 5.80
CA VAL A 184 15.98 19.02 6.06
C VAL A 184 15.04 19.75 5.11
N LYS A 185 14.29 18.98 4.27
CA LYS A 185 13.37 19.52 3.25
C LYS A 185 12.01 18.84 3.22
N THR A 186 11.98 17.51 3.18
CA THR A 186 10.79 16.70 3.01
C THR A 186 10.18 16.31 4.37
N PHE A 187 11.04 16.01 5.34
CA PHE A 187 10.63 15.64 6.69
C PHE A 187 10.68 16.86 7.62
N ALA A 188 10.00 16.77 8.77
CA ALA A 188 10.02 17.83 9.78
C ALA A 188 11.38 17.95 10.50
N TYR A 189 12.14 16.87 10.52
CA TYR A 189 13.45 16.76 11.16
C TYR A 189 14.40 15.92 10.32
N GLN A 190 15.70 16.01 10.62
CA GLN A 190 16.69 15.08 10.06
C GLN A 190 16.22 13.64 10.27
N ILE A 191 16.18 12.87 9.16
CA ILE A 191 15.79 11.45 9.20
C ILE A 191 17.01 10.51 9.31
N ALA A 192 18.16 10.89 8.75
CA ALA A 192 19.39 10.10 8.89
C ALA A 192 19.75 9.96 10.38
N TYR A 193 19.93 8.72 10.84
CA TYR A 193 20.21 8.36 12.25
C TYR A 193 19.11 8.77 13.25
N ASN A 194 17.85 8.91 12.80
CA ASN A 194 16.77 9.37 13.64
C ASN A 194 15.47 8.58 13.41
N LEU A 195 14.52 8.70 14.33
CA LEU A 195 13.15 8.21 14.23
C LEU A 195 12.20 9.40 14.38
N ILE A 196 11.20 9.51 13.50
CA ILE A 196 10.20 10.59 13.58
C ILE A 196 8.84 9.93 13.88
N PRO A 197 8.31 10.03 15.12
CA PRO A 197 7.08 9.36 15.54
C PRO A 197 5.83 10.16 15.15
N GLN A 198 5.83 10.72 13.95
CA GLN A 198 4.69 11.41 13.36
C GLN A 198 4.73 11.29 11.86
N ILE A 199 3.66 10.72 11.28
CA ILE A 199 3.41 10.68 9.84
C ILE A 199 2.03 11.23 9.59
N GLY A 200 1.93 12.23 8.71
CA GLY A 200 0.70 13.00 8.51
C GLY A 200 0.45 14.04 9.60
N GLY A 201 -0.64 14.77 9.48
CA GLY A 201 -1.07 15.79 10.43
C GLY A 201 -1.83 15.21 11.62
N GLU A 202 -1.91 15.97 12.72
CA GLU A 202 -2.80 15.65 13.83
C GLU A 202 -4.26 15.60 13.37
N GLN A 203 -5.02 14.62 13.85
CA GLN A 203 -6.40 14.41 13.45
C GLN A 203 -7.36 14.39 14.64
N VAL A 204 -7.26 13.44 15.55
CA VAL A 204 -8.18 13.28 16.68
C VAL A 204 -7.45 12.67 17.88
N ASP A 205 -7.69 13.22 19.07
CA ASP A 205 -7.21 12.69 20.37
C ASP A 205 -5.70 12.38 20.40
N GLY A 206 -4.88 13.19 19.70
CA GLY A 206 -3.44 13.00 19.60
C GLY A 206 -2.99 11.96 18.56
N TYR A 207 -3.91 11.33 17.83
CA TYR A 207 -3.58 10.47 16.70
C TYR A 207 -3.35 11.28 15.42
N THR A 208 -2.43 10.80 14.60
CA THR A 208 -2.17 11.38 13.27
C THR A 208 -3.12 10.80 12.21
N SER A 209 -3.23 11.50 11.09
CA SER A 209 -4.02 11.03 9.95
C SER A 209 -3.54 9.68 9.42
N GLU A 210 -2.24 9.37 9.48
CA GLU A 210 -1.68 8.08 9.06
C GLU A 210 -2.13 6.95 9.99
N GLU A 211 -2.12 7.18 11.29
CA GLU A 211 -2.54 6.20 12.31
C GLU A 211 -4.03 5.88 12.22
N MET A 212 -4.85 6.90 11.95
CA MET A 212 -6.29 6.71 11.78
C MET A 212 -6.66 5.96 10.50
N LYS A 213 -5.78 5.89 9.50
CA LYS A 213 -6.02 5.05 8.31
C LYS A 213 -6.17 3.58 8.68
N LEU A 214 -5.25 3.01 9.46
CA LEU A 214 -5.38 1.61 9.88
C LEU A 214 -6.66 1.38 10.69
N HIS A 215 -7.04 2.34 11.53
CA HIS A 215 -8.25 2.28 12.34
C HIS A 215 -9.53 2.18 11.48
N PHE A 216 -9.70 3.05 10.50
CA PHE A 216 -10.91 3.08 9.68
C PHE A 216 -10.85 2.08 8.52
N GLU A 217 -9.76 2.09 7.76
CA GLU A 217 -9.61 1.26 6.58
C GLU A 217 -9.54 -0.23 6.95
N GLY A 218 -8.80 -0.60 8.01
CA GLY A 218 -8.68 -1.99 8.46
C GLY A 218 -10.03 -2.60 8.82
N ARG A 219 -10.90 -1.86 9.52
CA ARG A 219 -12.27 -2.27 9.84
C ARG A 219 -13.13 -2.49 8.60
N LYS A 220 -13.04 -1.55 7.64
CA LYS A 220 -13.81 -1.60 6.39
C LYS A 220 -13.39 -2.80 5.54
N ILE A 221 -12.10 -2.99 5.32
CA ILE A 221 -11.55 -4.06 4.47
C ILE A 221 -11.82 -5.45 5.07
N MET A 222 -11.64 -5.60 6.38
CA MET A 222 -11.82 -6.90 7.05
C MET A 222 -13.28 -7.20 7.42
N HIS A 223 -14.20 -6.27 7.14
CA HIS A 223 -15.62 -6.37 7.55
C HIS A 223 -15.78 -6.60 9.07
N LEU A 224 -14.94 -5.94 9.87
CA LEU A 224 -14.93 -6.00 11.33
C LEU A 224 -15.19 -4.60 11.93
N PRO A 225 -16.40 -4.07 11.83
CA PRO A 225 -16.70 -2.69 12.28
C PRO A 225 -16.45 -2.46 13.77
N GLU A 226 -16.56 -3.52 14.59
CA GLU A 226 -16.37 -3.48 16.04
C GLU A 226 -14.92 -3.77 16.48
N MET A 227 -13.99 -4.03 15.54
CA MET A 227 -12.59 -4.27 15.89
C MET A 227 -11.97 -3.00 16.49
N ASN A 228 -11.38 -3.12 17.68
CA ASN A 228 -10.62 -2.02 18.29
C ASN A 228 -9.23 -1.95 17.67
N VAL A 229 -8.87 -0.79 17.13
CA VAL A 229 -7.57 -0.59 16.49
C VAL A 229 -6.88 0.64 17.06
N SER A 230 -5.64 0.47 17.54
CA SER A 230 -4.73 1.56 17.90
C SER A 230 -3.44 1.42 17.10
N CYS A 231 -2.92 2.53 16.60
CA CYS A 231 -1.72 2.52 15.78
C CYS A 231 -0.78 3.65 16.16
N THR A 232 0.53 3.37 16.13
CA THR A 232 1.59 4.39 16.19
C THR A 232 2.42 4.29 14.93
N CYS A 233 2.56 5.40 14.18
CA CYS A 233 3.27 5.43 12.92
C CYS A 233 4.60 6.18 13.06
N VAL A 234 5.72 5.49 12.79
CA VAL A 234 7.07 6.03 12.91
C VAL A 234 7.78 6.02 11.56
N ARG A 235 8.30 7.17 11.11
CA ARG A 235 9.22 7.25 9.98
C ARG A 235 10.61 6.82 10.44
N VAL A 236 11.21 5.88 9.70
CA VAL A 236 12.54 5.32 10.01
C VAL A 236 13.50 5.53 8.85
N PRO A 237 14.84 5.58 9.10
CA PRO A 237 15.87 5.80 8.08
C PRO A 237 16.13 4.50 7.27
N VAL A 238 15.08 3.94 6.72
CA VAL A 238 15.08 2.77 5.83
C VAL A 238 14.61 3.22 4.46
N MET A 239 15.30 2.79 3.41
CA MET A 239 15.05 3.30 2.07
C MET A 239 13.68 2.85 1.54
N ARG A 240 13.36 1.56 1.59
CA ARG A 240 12.13 0.94 1.04
C ARG A 240 11.69 -0.24 1.90
N SER A 241 10.44 -0.63 1.85
CA SER A 241 9.72 -1.61 2.67
C SER A 241 9.35 -1.12 4.07
N HIS A 242 8.08 -1.25 4.40
CA HIS A 242 7.56 -0.97 5.74
C HIS A 242 7.62 -2.22 6.60
N SER A 243 7.91 -2.04 7.88
CA SER A 243 7.81 -3.08 8.88
C SER A 243 6.75 -2.71 9.92
N ILE A 244 6.06 -3.70 10.47
CA ILE A 244 4.97 -3.47 11.42
C ILE A 244 5.05 -4.52 12.52
N SER A 245 5.10 -4.07 13.77
CA SER A 245 4.85 -4.89 14.94
C SER A 245 3.36 -4.89 15.23
N VAL A 246 2.77 -6.07 15.29
CA VAL A 246 1.32 -6.23 15.50
C VAL A 246 1.07 -7.09 16.72
N GLN A 247 0.19 -6.63 17.60
CA GLN A 247 -0.40 -7.36 18.70
C GLN A 247 -1.89 -7.53 18.42
N LEU A 248 -2.36 -8.77 18.41
CA LEU A 248 -3.75 -9.14 18.15
C LEU A 248 -4.36 -9.73 19.41
N LYS A 249 -5.62 -9.43 19.64
CA LYS A 249 -6.48 -10.14 20.58
C LYS A 249 -7.60 -10.81 19.84
N PHE A 250 -7.83 -12.08 20.12
CA PHE A 250 -8.86 -12.92 19.49
C PHE A 250 -10.03 -13.20 20.43
N ASP A 251 -11.10 -13.73 19.88
CA ASP A 251 -12.27 -14.17 20.65
C ASP A 251 -11.94 -15.40 21.51
N ARG A 252 -11.11 -16.33 21.00
CA ARG A 252 -10.52 -17.47 21.73
C ARG A 252 -9.00 -17.48 21.57
N PRO A 253 -8.26 -18.18 22.42
CA PRO A 253 -6.83 -18.39 22.21
C PRO A 253 -6.53 -18.98 20.82
N VAL A 254 -5.48 -18.47 20.18
CA VAL A 254 -4.87 -19.01 18.97
C VAL A 254 -3.42 -19.35 19.29
N SER A 255 -3.05 -20.62 19.12
CA SER A 255 -1.66 -21.04 19.37
C SER A 255 -0.72 -20.58 18.28
N VAL A 256 0.58 -20.53 18.59
CA VAL A 256 1.64 -20.20 17.62
C VAL A 256 1.66 -21.22 16.48
N GLU A 257 1.43 -22.47 16.81
CA GLU A 257 1.38 -23.59 15.86
C GLU A 257 0.21 -23.44 14.87
N GLU A 258 -1.01 -23.17 15.36
CA GLU A 258 -2.18 -22.88 14.52
C GLU A 258 -1.91 -21.67 13.59
N ALA A 259 -1.30 -20.61 14.16
CA ALA A 259 -0.99 -19.40 13.42
C ALA A 259 0.06 -19.66 12.30
N ARG A 260 1.12 -20.40 12.60
CA ARG A 260 2.13 -20.78 11.61
C ARG A 260 1.53 -21.65 10.50
N GLU A 261 0.71 -22.61 10.88
CA GLU A 261 0.11 -23.55 9.92
C GLU A 261 -0.78 -22.82 8.91
N ILE A 262 -1.66 -21.93 9.37
CA ILE A 262 -2.54 -21.20 8.45
C ILE A 262 -1.80 -20.17 7.61
N LEU A 263 -0.70 -19.59 8.12
CA LEU A 263 0.07 -18.57 7.40
C LEU A 263 0.98 -19.15 6.31
N LYS A 264 1.32 -20.43 6.34
CA LYS A 264 2.12 -21.07 5.29
C LYS A 264 1.47 -20.95 3.91
N ASP A 265 0.16 -21.10 3.84
CA ASP A 265 -0.61 -21.12 2.60
C ASP A 265 -1.52 -19.89 2.45
N ALA A 266 -1.31 -18.87 3.30
CA ALA A 266 -2.13 -17.66 3.26
C ALA A 266 -1.83 -16.84 2.00
N PRO A 267 -2.87 -16.44 1.23
CA PRO A 267 -2.68 -15.62 0.04
C PRO A 267 -1.92 -14.32 0.34
N GLY A 268 -0.94 -13.99 -0.47
CA GLY A 268 -0.14 -12.78 -0.35
C GLY A 268 0.88 -12.78 0.79
N VAL A 269 1.02 -13.88 1.53
CA VAL A 269 1.91 -14.03 2.68
C VAL A 269 3.07 -14.97 2.39
N LYS A 270 4.24 -14.66 2.94
CA LYS A 270 5.38 -15.56 3.06
C LYS A 270 5.78 -15.68 4.53
N LEU A 271 5.63 -16.88 5.08
CA LEU A 271 6.07 -17.16 6.46
C LEU A 271 7.59 -17.26 6.52
N VAL A 272 8.22 -16.43 7.38
CA VAL A 272 9.66 -16.44 7.67
C VAL A 272 9.81 -16.32 9.19
N ASP A 273 9.78 -17.44 9.90
CA ASP A 273 9.67 -17.47 11.37
C ASP A 273 10.53 -18.59 12.00
N ASP A 274 11.84 -18.43 11.92
CA ASP A 274 12.81 -19.30 12.60
C ASP A 274 13.83 -18.44 13.39
N LEU A 275 13.48 -18.14 14.62
CA LEU A 275 14.29 -17.28 15.47
C LEU A 275 15.66 -17.92 15.82
N ALA A 276 15.71 -19.25 15.95
CA ALA A 276 16.93 -19.97 16.28
C ALA A 276 17.99 -19.82 15.18
N ASN A 277 17.55 -19.81 13.92
CA ASN A 277 18.41 -19.62 12.75
C ASN A 277 18.41 -18.17 12.25
N LYS A 278 17.91 -17.21 13.04
CA LYS A 278 17.86 -15.77 12.71
C LYS A 278 17.09 -15.46 11.43
N GLN A 279 16.07 -16.23 11.11
CA GLN A 279 15.21 -16.02 9.96
C GLN A 279 13.93 -15.31 10.38
N TYR A 280 13.80 -14.06 9.98
CA TYR A 280 12.66 -13.20 10.26
C TYR A 280 12.55 -12.10 9.17
N PRO A 281 11.36 -11.53 8.95
CA PRO A 281 11.19 -10.53 7.89
C PRO A 281 11.99 -9.25 8.13
N MET A 282 12.67 -8.77 7.07
CA MET A 282 13.44 -7.53 7.10
C MET A 282 13.24 -6.70 5.82
N PRO A 283 13.33 -5.35 5.89
CA PRO A 283 13.11 -4.47 4.74
C PRO A 283 13.98 -4.78 3.52
N LEU A 284 15.25 -5.13 3.71
CA LEU A 284 16.17 -5.43 2.61
C LEU A 284 15.74 -6.67 1.81
N GLU A 285 15.11 -7.64 2.47
CA GLU A 285 14.67 -8.89 1.84
C GLU A 285 13.31 -8.74 1.15
N THR A 286 12.45 -7.82 1.66
CA THR A 286 11.10 -7.61 1.13
C THR A 286 11.04 -6.54 0.06
N THR A 287 12.09 -5.75 -0.11
CA THR A 287 12.18 -4.74 -1.17
C THR A 287 12.12 -5.41 -2.55
N GLY A 288 11.18 -4.97 -3.39
CA GLY A 288 10.94 -5.54 -4.71
C GLY A 288 10.14 -6.86 -4.71
N GLN A 289 9.66 -7.33 -3.54
CA GLN A 289 8.87 -8.56 -3.43
C GLN A 289 7.36 -8.28 -3.45
N ASP A 290 6.60 -9.22 -3.99
CA ASP A 290 5.12 -9.14 -4.07
C ASP A 290 4.45 -9.53 -2.76
N LEU A 291 5.07 -10.41 -1.98
CA LEU A 291 4.49 -10.99 -0.78
C LEU A 291 4.80 -10.15 0.46
N VAL A 292 3.88 -10.16 1.40
CA VAL A 292 4.09 -9.69 2.76
C VAL A 292 4.75 -10.81 3.57
N PHE A 293 5.94 -10.56 4.08
CA PHE A 293 6.63 -11.52 4.92
C PHE A 293 6.16 -11.40 6.36
N VAL A 294 5.84 -12.53 6.98
CA VAL A 294 5.33 -12.60 8.36
C VAL A 294 6.22 -13.52 9.18
N GLY A 295 6.54 -13.12 10.40
CA GLY A 295 7.33 -13.91 11.33
C GLY A 295 7.32 -13.33 12.74
N ARG A 296 8.23 -13.79 13.61
CA ARG A 296 8.29 -13.43 15.01
C ARG A 296 6.97 -13.68 15.74
N ILE A 297 6.28 -14.76 15.33
CA ILE A 297 4.98 -15.17 15.91
C ILE A 297 5.24 -15.74 17.29
N ARG A 298 4.53 -15.18 18.28
CA ARG A 298 4.71 -15.54 19.69
C ARG A 298 3.45 -15.21 20.51
N PRO A 299 3.22 -15.90 21.63
CA PRO A 299 2.13 -15.55 22.55
C PRO A 299 2.28 -14.11 23.04
N ASP A 300 1.17 -13.44 23.24
CA ASP A 300 1.13 -12.21 24.01
C ASP A 300 1.24 -12.54 25.51
N LEU A 301 2.21 -11.96 26.18
CA LEU A 301 2.40 -12.17 27.62
C LEU A 301 1.39 -11.42 28.50
N THR A 302 0.61 -10.52 27.89
CA THR A 302 -0.33 -9.64 28.60
C THR A 302 -1.79 -10.09 28.46
N ASP A 303 -2.09 -10.94 27.45
CA ASP A 303 -3.45 -11.46 27.23
C ASP A 303 -3.38 -12.92 26.72
N PRO A 304 -4.06 -13.87 27.41
CA PRO A 304 -4.04 -15.29 27.02
C PRO A 304 -4.72 -15.55 25.65
N ASN A 305 -5.55 -14.62 25.17
CA ASN A 305 -6.14 -14.69 23.83
C ASN A 305 -5.33 -13.88 22.80
N GLY A 306 -4.12 -13.46 23.16
CA GLY A 306 -3.29 -12.57 22.35
C GLY A 306 -2.17 -13.28 21.59
N LEU A 307 -1.86 -12.78 20.41
CA LEU A 307 -0.66 -13.12 19.62
C LEU A 307 0.07 -11.85 19.21
N CYS A 308 1.40 -11.91 19.24
CA CYS A 308 2.24 -10.89 18.65
C CYS A 308 2.94 -11.45 17.42
N LEU A 309 3.08 -10.62 16.38
CA LEU A 309 3.82 -10.93 15.16
C LEU A 309 4.56 -9.72 14.63
N TRP A 310 5.41 -9.96 13.67
CA TRP A 310 6.11 -8.94 12.89
C TRP A 310 5.86 -9.21 11.41
N CYS A 311 5.50 -8.20 10.66
CA CYS A 311 5.40 -8.31 9.22
C CYS A 311 6.20 -7.21 8.52
N CYS A 312 6.61 -7.49 7.29
CA CYS A 312 7.35 -6.58 6.44
C CYS A 312 6.89 -6.73 4.99
N GLY A 313 6.73 -5.62 4.27
CA GLY A 313 6.30 -5.64 2.88
C GLY A 313 6.71 -4.37 2.14
N ASP A 314 6.85 -4.51 0.82
CA ASP A 314 7.19 -3.39 -0.05
C ASP A 314 5.97 -2.48 -0.25
N GLN A 315 6.03 -1.28 0.34
CA GLN A 315 4.91 -0.34 0.34
C GLN A 315 4.66 0.33 -1.02
N VAL A 316 5.65 0.35 -1.93
CA VAL A 316 5.46 0.86 -3.30
C VAL A 316 4.83 -0.22 -4.17
N ARG A 317 5.20 -1.49 -3.91
CA ARG A 317 4.73 -2.66 -4.66
C ARG A 317 3.42 -3.19 -4.06
N LYS A 318 3.45 -4.13 -3.11
CA LYS A 318 2.21 -4.66 -2.51
C LYS A 318 1.39 -3.58 -1.79
N GLY A 319 2.05 -2.65 -1.13
CA GLY A 319 1.36 -1.56 -0.41
C GLY A 319 0.70 -0.50 -1.31
N ALA A 320 0.92 -0.51 -2.63
CA ALA A 320 0.37 0.48 -3.56
C ALA A 320 0.13 -0.11 -4.96
N ALA A 321 1.15 -0.06 -5.83
CA ALA A 321 1.03 -0.37 -7.26
C ALA A 321 0.52 -1.78 -7.52
N LEU A 322 1.11 -2.79 -6.88
CA LEU A 322 0.71 -4.18 -7.06
C LEU A 322 -0.73 -4.43 -6.62
N ASN A 323 -1.15 -3.87 -5.50
CA ASN A 323 -2.53 -4.02 -5.03
C ASN A 323 -3.53 -3.42 -6.03
N CYS A 324 -3.21 -2.25 -6.63
CA CYS A 324 -4.02 -1.67 -7.70
C CYS A 324 -4.09 -2.59 -8.94
N ILE A 325 -2.97 -3.18 -9.36
CA ILE A 325 -2.95 -4.12 -10.50
C ILE A 325 -3.76 -5.37 -10.18
N GLN A 326 -3.62 -5.93 -8.99
CA GLN A 326 -4.41 -7.09 -8.56
C GLN A 326 -5.91 -6.79 -8.50
N ILE A 327 -6.32 -5.57 -8.10
CA ILE A 327 -7.72 -5.12 -8.21
C ILE A 327 -8.15 -5.08 -9.67
N ALA A 328 -7.34 -4.53 -10.57
CA ALA A 328 -7.63 -4.50 -12.00
C ALA A 328 -7.73 -5.92 -12.59
N GLU A 329 -6.91 -6.87 -12.14
CA GLU A 329 -7.00 -8.29 -12.53
C GLU A 329 -8.37 -8.91 -12.14
N LEU A 330 -8.95 -8.53 -11.00
CA LEU A 330 -10.29 -8.99 -10.60
C LEU A 330 -11.39 -8.47 -11.55
N LEU A 331 -11.19 -7.32 -12.18
CA LEU A 331 -12.13 -6.75 -13.17
C LEU A 331 -12.07 -7.45 -14.53
N THR A 332 -11.04 -8.26 -14.79
CA THR A 332 -10.80 -8.90 -16.09
C THR A 332 -11.15 -10.40 -16.13
N LYS A 333 -11.55 -10.95 -15.00
CA LYS A 333 -11.92 -12.38 -14.83
C LYS A 333 -13.35 -12.73 -15.22
#